data_911a5e2e9e6de31738c9a63514b861c2
#
_entry.id   911a5e2e9e6de31738c9a63514b861c2
#
_cell.length_a   1.000
_cell.length_b   1.000
_cell.length_c   1.000
_cell.angle_alpha   90.00
_cell.angle_beta   90.00
_cell.angle_gamma   90.00
#
_symmetry.space_group_name_H-M   'P 1'
#
loop_
_entity.id
_entity.type
_entity.pdbx_description
1 polymer ?
#
loop_
_entity_poly.entity_id
_entity_poly.type
_entity_poly.pdbx_seq_one_letter_code
_entity_poly.pdbx_strand_id
1 'polypeptide(L)'
;MTTLELDISKIRSVKGSRESFHREVDDMDFWDADWQLAKQLAVDVEISHEGKFLNMKGHLSTAVKGNCSRCLMQVTVPVESDFAEQLLYAKDVSLFSHLAVGEVEEKYFIYDNDTLDITDIIRESILAVLPQKVLCRDDCRGLCPKCGKNLNQGQCDCDLHEVDPRLAILAKLKETEEV
;
A
#
# COMPACT_ATOMS: atom_id res chain seq x y z
N MET A 1 -0.46 3.20 -18.54
CA MET A 1 -1.08 3.16 -17.21
C MET A 1 -2.32 2.29 -17.34
N THR A 2 -2.38 1.19 -16.64
CA THR A 2 -3.56 0.32 -16.64
C THR A 2 -4.54 0.87 -15.64
N THR A 3 -5.75 1.24 -16.07
CA THR A 3 -6.85 1.70 -15.22
C THR A 3 -7.80 0.54 -14.96
N LEU A 4 -8.27 0.43 -13.71
CA LEU A 4 -9.25 -0.55 -13.27
C LEU A 4 -10.64 0.09 -13.28
N GLU A 5 -11.24 0.14 -14.46
CA GLU A 5 -12.55 0.73 -14.68
C GLU A 5 -13.68 -0.31 -14.60
N LEU A 6 -14.74 0.04 -13.87
CA LEU A 6 -15.96 -0.76 -13.73
C LEU A 6 -17.16 0.03 -14.27
N ASP A 7 -17.97 -0.59 -15.14
CA ASP A 7 -19.25 -0.01 -15.58
C ASP A 7 -20.32 -0.30 -14.52
N ILE A 8 -20.78 0.76 -13.85
CA ILE A 8 -21.77 0.71 -12.77
C ILE A 8 -23.16 1.24 -13.20
N SER A 9 -23.37 1.48 -14.49
CA SER A 9 -24.61 2.06 -15.04
C SER A 9 -25.87 1.30 -14.63
N LYS A 10 -25.82 -0.04 -14.65
CA LYS A 10 -26.93 -0.90 -14.27
C LYS A 10 -27.20 -0.85 -12.76
N ILE A 11 -26.14 -0.93 -11.95
CA ILE A 11 -26.24 -0.92 -10.49
C ILE A 11 -26.82 0.42 -10.01
N ARG A 12 -26.35 1.52 -10.58
CA ARG A 12 -26.82 2.86 -10.25
C ARG A 12 -28.29 3.07 -10.57
N SER A 13 -28.78 2.44 -11.63
CA SER A 13 -30.15 2.61 -12.12
C SER A 13 -31.20 1.90 -11.27
N VAL A 14 -30.83 0.83 -10.55
CA VAL A 14 -31.78 -0.05 -9.86
C VAL A 14 -31.40 -0.20 -8.38
N LYS A 15 -32.21 0.37 -7.49
CA LYS A 15 -32.01 0.20 -6.05
C LYS A 15 -32.17 -1.26 -5.65
N GLY A 16 -31.29 -1.72 -4.77
CA GLY A 16 -31.23 -3.10 -4.32
C GLY A 16 -30.53 -4.05 -5.29
N SER A 17 -30.03 -3.55 -6.43
CA SER A 17 -29.23 -4.36 -7.34
C SER A 17 -27.85 -4.66 -6.77
N ARG A 18 -27.27 -5.75 -7.28
CA ARG A 18 -25.91 -6.19 -6.92
C ARG A 18 -25.24 -6.72 -8.18
N GLU A 19 -23.96 -6.43 -8.32
CA GLU A 19 -23.15 -6.92 -9.44
C GLU A 19 -21.73 -7.27 -8.94
N SER A 20 -21.15 -8.32 -9.52
CA SER A 20 -19.80 -8.76 -9.21
C SER A 20 -18.92 -8.61 -10.44
N PHE A 21 -17.70 -8.14 -10.21
CA PHE A 21 -16.68 -7.92 -11.23
C PHE A 21 -15.43 -8.69 -10.86
N HIS A 22 -14.80 -9.29 -11.86
CA HIS A 22 -13.47 -9.89 -11.75
C HIS A 22 -12.53 -9.17 -12.70
N ARG A 23 -11.35 -8.80 -12.24
CA ARG A 23 -10.29 -8.14 -13.04
C ARG A 23 -8.95 -8.79 -12.76
N GLU A 24 -8.17 -8.94 -13.82
CA GLU A 24 -6.78 -9.36 -13.75
C GLU A 24 -5.91 -8.30 -14.40
N VAL A 25 -4.83 -7.91 -13.73
CA VAL A 25 -3.93 -6.83 -14.14
C VAL A 25 -2.48 -7.32 -14.04
N ASP A 26 -1.75 -7.19 -15.13
CA ASP A 26 -0.35 -7.60 -15.19
C ASP A 26 0.63 -6.50 -14.77
N ASP A 27 0.18 -5.24 -14.82
CA ASP A 27 1.01 -4.08 -14.47
C ASP A 27 0.19 -3.01 -13.77
N MET A 28 0.75 -2.46 -12.70
CA MET A 28 0.19 -1.36 -11.92
C MET A 28 1.30 -0.40 -11.53
N ASP A 29 1.07 0.89 -11.73
CA ASP A 29 1.94 1.93 -11.24
C ASP A 29 1.68 2.17 -9.74
N PHE A 30 2.71 1.94 -8.94
CA PHE A 30 2.75 2.37 -7.55
C PHE A 30 3.42 3.75 -7.51
N TRP A 31 2.83 4.71 -6.84
CA TRP A 31 3.40 6.08 -6.69
C TRP A 31 4.84 6.09 -6.20
N ASP A 32 5.27 5.00 -5.58
CA ASP A 32 6.63 4.75 -5.16
C ASP A 32 7.31 3.78 -6.15
N ALA A 33 8.40 4.24 -6.78
CA ALA A 33 9.19 3.48 -7.75
C ALA A 33 9.85 2.21 -7.15
N ASP A 34 9.84 2.06 -5.83
CA ASP A 34 10.44 0.92 -5.13
C ASP A 34 9.58 -0.35 -5.20
N TRP A 35 8.31 -0.23 -5.60
CA TRP A 35 7.38 -1.35 -5.69
C TRP A 35 6.95 -1.67 -7.12
N GLN A 36 6.85 -2.95 -7.43
CA GLN A 36 6.39 -3.46 -8.73
C GLN A 36 5.60 -4.75 -8.51
N LEU A 37 4.63 -5.03 -9.36
CA LEU A 37 3.96 -6.33 -9.36
C LEU A 37 4.99 -7.44 -9.69
N ALA A 38 4.98 -8.49 -8.89
CA ALA A 38 5.76 -9.71 -9.11
C ALA A 38 4.91 -10.82 -9.71
N LYS A 39 3.59 -10.71 -9.54
CA LYS A 39 2.57 -11.65 -10.01
C LYS A 39 1.37 -10.84 -10.46
N GLN A 40 0.61 -11.37 -11.41
CA GLN A 40 -0.68 -10.82 -11.83
C GLN A 40 -1.55 -10.48 -10.62
N LEU A 41 -2.12 -9.31 -10.62
CA LEU A 41 -3.07 -8.85 -9.61
C LEU A 41 -4.46 -9.34 -9.99
N ALA A 42 -5.05 -10.18 -9.15
CA ALA A 42 -6.45 -10.58 -9.25
C ALA A 42 -7.28 -9.74 -8.28
N VAL A 43 -8.39 -9.18 -8.78
CA VAL A 43 -9.31 -8.32 -8.00
C VAL A 43 -10.74 -8.81 -8.23
N ASP A 44 -11.39 -9.21 -7.15
CA ASP A 44 -12.82 -9.54 -7.10
C ASP A 44 -13.56 -8.43 -6.38
N VAL A 45 -14.59 -7.84 -7.02
CA VAL A 45 -15.35 -6.73 -6.49
C VAL A 45 -16.84 -7.04 -6.53
N GLU A 46 -17.53 -6.81 -5.45
CA GLU A 46 -18.99 -6.79 -5.38
C GLU A 46 -19.47 -5.37 -5.07
N ILE A 47 -20.38 -4.86 -5.88
CA ILE A 47 -21.02 -3.56 -5.67
C ILE A 47 -22.51 -3.76 -5.47
N SER A 48 -23.07 -3.17 -4.42
CA SER A 48 -24.50 -3.20 -4.10
C SER A 48 -25.07 -1.79 -3.97
N HIS A 49 -26.30 -1.57 -4.45
CA HIS A 49 -26.98 -0.28 -4.36
C HIS A 49 -27.90 -0.24 -3.14
N GLU A 50 -27.49 0.46 -2.09
CA GLU A 50 -28.23 0.60 -0.84
C GLU A 50 -28.64 2.05 -0.58
N GLY A 51 -29.87 2.37 -0.98
CA GLY A 51 -30.44 3.70 -0.72
C GLY A 51 -29.83 4.83 -1.53
N LYS A 52 -28.92 5.60 -0.94
CA LYS A 52 -28.20 6.72 -1.57
C LYS A 52 -26.76 6.38 -1.91
N PHE A 53 -26.27 5.24 -1.45
CA PHE A 53 -24.89 4.82 -1.57
C PHE A 53 -24.80 3.58 -2.44
N LEU A 54 -23.67 3.45 -3.10
CA LEU A 54 -23.20 2.16 -3.55
C LEU A 54 -22.16 1.66 -2.54
N ASN A 55 -22.37 0.46 -2.02
CA ASN A 55 -21.39 -0.19 -1.17
C ASN A 55 -20.55 -1.11 -2.03
N MET A 56 -19.25 -0.89 -2.04
CA MET A 56 -18.27 -1.72 -2.71
C MET A 56 -17.53 -2.55 -1.67
N LYS A 57 -17.36 -3.83 -1.95
CA LYS A 57 -16.51 -4.76 -1.19
C LYS A 57 -15.72 -5.57 -2.17
N GLY A 58 -14.50 -5.89 -1.82
CA GLY A 58 -13.68 -6.69 -2.70
C GLY A 58 -12.56 -7.38 -1.98
N HIS A 59 -11.96 -8.30 -2.71
CA HIS A 59 -10.77 -9.04 -2.33
C HIS A 59 -9.72 -8.88 -3.43
N LEU A 60 -8.48 -8.72 -3.05
CA LEU A 60 -7.36 -8.68 -3.98
C LEU A 60 -6.26 -9.67 -3.55
N SER A 61 -5.62 -10.27 -4.54
CA SER A 61 -4.46 -11.13 -4.33
C SER A 61 -3.39 -10.90 -5.39
N THR A 62 -2.16 -10.76 -4.95
CA THR A 62 -0.98 -10.59 -5.82
C THR A 62 0.31 -10.91 -5.06
N ALA A 63 1.45 -10.59 -5.66
CA ALA A 63 2.74 -10.46 -5.00
C ALA A 63 3.45 -9.22 -5.56
N VAL A 64 4.16 -8.49 -4.71
CA VAL A 64 4.92 -7.30 -5.11
C VAL A 64 6.42 -7.52 -4.88
N LYS A 65 7.24 -6.90 -5.72
CA LYS A 65 8.69 -6.85 -5.56
C LYS A 65 9.06 -5.54 -4.90
N GLY A 66 9.92 -5.63 -3.89
CA GLY A 66 10.54 -4.49 -3.27
C GLY A 66 11.98 -4.78 -2.90
N ASN A 67 12.67 -3.83 -2.29
CA ASN A 67 14.05 -3.98 -1.89
C ASN A 67 14.15 -4.18 -0.37
N CYS A 68 15.00 -5.12 0.06
CA CYS A 68 15.31 -5.30 1.48
C CYS A 68 15.85 -3.99 2.07
N SER A 69 15.23 -3.49 3.14
CA SER A 69 15.61 -2.24 3.80
C SER A 69 17.04 -2.23 4.38
N ARG A 70 17.68 -3.41 4.50
CA ARG A 70 19.04 -3.52 5.05
C ARG A 70 20.11 -3.80 3.99
N CYS A 71 19.84 -4.70 3.04
CA CYS A 71 20.87 -5.15 2.10
C CYS A 71 20.54 -4.87 0.63
N LEU A 72 19.40 -4.21 0.35
CA LEU A 72 18.92 -3.81 -0.96
C LEU A 72 18.69 -4.95 -1.95
N MET A 73 18.75 -6.19 -1.49
CA MET A 73 18.38 -7.34 -2.32
C MET A 73 16.87 -7.32 -2.59
N GLN A 74 16.48 -7.70 -3.81
CA GLN A 74 15.08 -7.80 -4.18
C GLN A 74 14.38 -8.89 -3.35
N VAL A 75 13.19 -8.58 -2.88
CA VAL A 75 12.31 -9.46 -2.10
C VAL A 75 10.93 -9.46 -2.72
N THR A 76 10.30 -10.61 -2.78
CA THR A 76 8.90 -10.74 -3.19
C THR A 76 8.03 -10.92 -1.95
N VAL A 77 7.03 -10.08 -1.81
CA VAL A 77 6.07 -10.07 -0.70
C VAL A 77 4.71 -10.49 -1.25
N PRO A 78 4.12 -11.59 -0.76
CA PRO A 78 2.74 -11.94 -1.10
C PRO A 78 1.79 -10.92 -0.46
N VAL A 79 0.73 -10.57 -1.18
CA VAL A 79 -0.28 -9.60 -0.77
C VAL A 79 -1.65 -10.20 -0.97
N GLU A 80 -2.42 -10.23 0.11
CA GLU A 80 -3.86 -10.53 0.11
C GLU A 80 -4.53 -9.47 0.98
N SER A 81 -5.58 -8.84 0.49
CA SER A 81 -6.31 -7.80 1.22
C SER A 81 -7.77 -7.81 0.84
N ASP A 82 -8.61 -7.59 1.86
CA ASP A 82 -10.02 -7.24 1.66
C ASP A 82 -10.15 -5.72 1.77
N PHE A 83 -11.03 -5.14 0.97
CA PHE A 83 -11.34 -3.72 1.02
C PHE A 83 -12.84 -3.48 0.96
N ALA A 84 -13.27 -2.35 1.52
CA ALA A 84 -14.67 -1.95 1.49
C ALA A 84 -14.78 -0.43 1.47
N GLU A 85 -15.57 0.11 0.52
CA GLU A 85 -15.77 1.53 0.35
C GLU A 85 -17.25 1.86 0.16
N GLN A 86 -17.65 3.03 0.67
CA GLN A 86 -18.95 3.61 0.38
C GLN A 86 -18.80 4.67 -0.71
N LEU A 87 -19.52 4.47 -1.80
CA LEU A 87 -19.47 5.35 -2.96
C LEU A 87 -20.67 6.30 -2.93
N LEU A 88 -20.41 7.58 -3.08
CA LEU A 88 -21.43 8.63 -3.12
C LEU A 88 -21.42 9.33 -4.47
N TYR A 89 -22.61 9.48 -5.09
CA TYR A 89 -22.72 10.20 -6.34
C TYR A 89 -22.50 11.71 -6.10
N ALA A 90 -21.65 12.34 -6.92
CA ALA A 90 -21.25 13.73 -6.77
C ALA A 90 -22.44 14.72 -6.66
N LYS A 91 -23.54 14.47 -7.39
CA LYS A 91 -24.75 15.30 -7.30
C LYS A 91 -25.48 15.19 -5.95
N ASP A 92 -25.27 14.10 -5.22
CA ASP A 92 -25.91 13.86 -3.93
C ASP A 92 -25.08 14.41 -2.75
N VAL A 93 -23.85 14.88 -2.99
CA VAL A 93 -23.00 15.52 -1.98
C VAL A 93 -23.69 16.68 -1.27
N SER A 94 -24.47 17.47 -2.02
CA SER A 94 -25.24 18.59 -1.46
C SER A 94 -26.28 18.20 -0.38
N LEU A 95 -26.69 16.92 -0.36
CA LEU A 95 -27.60 16.40 0.67
C LEU A 95 -26.93 16.25 2.04
N PHE A 96 -25.60 16.36 2.09
CA PHE A 96 -24.76 16.31 3.28
C PHE A 96 -24.25 17.69 3.72
N SER A 97 -25.06 18.72 3.47
CA SER A 97 -24.73 20.14 3.75
C SER A 97 -24.38 20.45 5.22
N HIS A 98 -24.62 19.51 6.15
CA HIS A 98 -24.22 19.59 7.54
C HIS A 98 -22.75 19.20 7.80
N LEU A 99 -22.07 18.61 6.79
CA LEU A 99 -20.64 18.27 6.83
C LEU A 99 -19.87 19.25 5.94
N ALA A 100 -18.63 19.54 6.29
CA ALA A 100 -17.71 20.22 5.39
C ALA A 100 -17.39 19.32 4.17
N VAL A 101 -17.09 19.91 3.01
CA VAL A 101 -16.79 19.14 1.79
C VAL A 101 -15.65 18.13 2.04
N GLY A 102 -14.59 18.54 2.75
CA GLY A 102 -13.48 17.65 3.10
C GLY A 102 -13.89 16.45 3.97
N GLU A 103 -14.85 16.64 4.91
CA GLU A 103 -15.37 15.54 5.74
C GLU A 103 -16.18 14.52 4.94
N VAL A 104 -16.83 14.96 3.86
CA VAL A 104 -17.55 14.04 2.95
C VAL A 104 -16.55 13.23 2.12
N GLU A 105 -15.49 13.88 1.61
CA GLU A 105 -14.45 13.23 0.82
C GLU A 105 -13.58 12.26 1.66
N GLU A 106 -13.39 12.53 2.95
CA GLU A 106 -12.71 11.60 3.86
C GLU A 106 -13.55 10.34 4.15
N LYS A 107 -14.87 10.45 4.07
CA LYS A 107 -15.80 9.38 4.46
C LYS A 107 -16.29 8.55 3.28
N TYR A 108 -16.39 9.16 2.10
CA TYR A 108 -17.01 8.55 0.94
C TYR A 108 -16.13 8.71 -0.29
N PHE A 109 -16.04 7.67 -1.09
CA PHE A 109 -15.47 7.79 -2.43
C PHE A 109 -16.48 8.47 -3.37
N ILE A 110 -16.12 9.63 -3.92
CA ILE A 110 -17.02 10.41 -4.76
C ILE A 110 -16.86 9.99 -6.22
N TYR A 111 -17.97 9.67 -6.88
CA TYR A 111 -17.99 9.37 -8.31
C TYR A 111 -19.03 10.26 -9.03
N ASP A 112 -18.83 10.55 -10.33
CA ASP A 112 -19.63 11.49 -11.10
C ASP A 112 -20.24 10.91 -12.38
N ASN A 113 -19.81 9.74 -12.80
CA ASN A 113 -20.22 9.08 -14.03
C ASN A 113 -20.55 7.60 -13.82
N ASP A 114 -20.85 6.89 -14.90
CA ASP A 114 -21.20 5.46 -14.87
C ASP A 114 -19.98 4.54 -14.95
N THR A 115 -18.78 5.10 -15.12
CA THR A 115 -17.52 4.37 -15.11
C THR A 115 -16.76 4.71 -13.82
N LEU A 116 -16.57 3.73 -12.97
CA LEU A 116 -15.88 3.85 -11.69
C LEU A 116 -14.43 3.38 -11.85
N ASP A 117 -13.48 4.28 -11.68
CA ASP A 117 -12.06 3.91 -11.59
C ASP A 117 -11.70 3.57 -10.13
N ILE A 118 -11.36 2.31 -9.90
CA ILE A 118 -10.97 1.79 -8.58
C ILE A 118 -9.45 1.63 -8.43
N THR A 119 -8.66 2.13 -9.37
CA THR A 119 -7.21 1.93 -9.41
C THR A 119 -6.53 2.41 -8.13
N ASP A 120 -6.91 3.59 -7.63
CA ASP A 120 -6.33 4.16 -6.42
C ASP A 120 -6.74 3.38 -5.16
N ILE A 121 -8.00 2.96 -5.06
CA ILE A 121 -8.50 2.13 -3.95
C ILE A 121 -7.69 0.81 -3.86
N ILE A 122 -7.47 0.17 -5.00
CA ILE A 122 -6.70 -1.08 -5.05
C ILE A 122 -5.24 -0.83 -4.68
N ARG A 123 -4.62 0.24 -5.20
CA ARG A 123 -3.24 0.62 -4.90
C ARG A 123 -3.05 0.89 -3.40
N GLU A 124 -3.93 1.68 -2.80
CA GLU A 124 -3.91 1.99 -1.37
C GLU A 124 -4.11 0.72 -0.53
N SER A 125 -5.02 -0.17 -0.92
CA SER A 125 -5.26 -1.44 -0.25
C SER A 125 -4.02 -2.35 -0.27
N ILE A 126 -3.26 -2.38 -1.37
CA ILE A 126 -1.99 -3.10 -1.45
C ILE A 126 -0.96 -2.46 -0.51
N LEU A 127 -0.79 -1.13 -0.59
CA LEU A 127 0.20 -0.42 0.22
C LEU A 127 -0.08 -0.51 1.72
N ALA A 128 -1.36 -0.53 2.12
CA ALA A 128 -1.76 -0.62 3.53
C ALA A 128 -1.35 -1.93 4.21
N VAL A 129 -1.25 -3.03 3.48
CA VAL A 129 -0.87 -4.34 4.04
C VAL A 129 0.62 -4.64 3.91
N LEU A 130 1.37 -3.81 3.17
CA LEU A 130 2.81 -3.99 3.05
C LEU A 130 3.51 -3.66 4.37
N PRO A 131 4.51 -4.47 4.77
CA PRO A 131 5.28 -4.19 5.98
C PRO A 131 6.12 -2.92 5.80
N GLN A 132 6.15 -2.06 6.82
CA GLN A 132 6.96 -0.83 6.82
C GLN A 132 8.45 -1.09 6.59
N LYS A 133 8.93 -2.28 6.94
CA LYS A 133 10.33 -2.71 6.73
C LYS A 133 10.32 -4.09 6.10
N VAL A 134 10.66 -4.13 4.83
CA VAL A 134 10.84 -5.39 4.11
C VAL A 134 12.24 -5.90 4.33
N LEU A 135 12.37 -7.14 4.78
CA LEU A 135 13.65 -7.81 4.99
C LEU A 135 13.71 -9.07 4.13
N CYS A 136 14.88 -9.37 3.57
CA CYS A 136 15.10 -10.62 2.85
C CYS A 136 15.11 -11.83 3.78
N ARG A 137 15.41 -11.60 5.07
CA ARG A 137 15.36 -12.54 6.19
C ARG A 137 15.45 -11.77 7.50
N ASP A 138 14.95 -12.31 8.59
CA ASP A 138 14.88 -11.64 9.90
C ASP A 138 16.24 -11.25 10.45
N ASP A 139 17.25 -12.12 10.24
CA ASP A 139 18.65 -11.95 10.67
C ASP A 139 19.52 -11.22 9.62
N CYS A 140 18.91 -10.50 8.66
CA CYS A 140 19.66 -9.79 7.64
C CYS A 140 20.68 -8.82 8.24
N ARG A 141 21.97 -9.01 7.90
CA ARG A 141 23.09 -8.20 8.39
C ARG A 141 23.26 -6.88 7.64
N GLY A 142 22.56 -6.70 6.52
CA GLY A 142 22.63 -5.47 5.73
C GLY A 142 23.91 -5.30 4.91
N LEU A 143 24.19 -4.04 4.59
CA LEU A 143 25.40 -3.62 3.90
C LEU A 143 26.40 -3.02 4.90
N CYS A 144 27.69 -3.18 4.64
CA CYS A 144 28.72 -2.47 5.37
C CYS A 144 28.60 -0.95 5.14
N PRO A 145 28.51 -0.11 6.19
CA PRO A 145 28.36 1.34 6.04
C PRO A 145 29.60 2.02 5.44
N LYS A 146 30.77 1.38 5.47
CA LYS A 146 32.01 1.94 4.89
C LYS A 146 32.22 1.53 3.43
N CYS A 147 32.08 0.24 3.10
CA CYS A 147 32.42 -0.26 1.76
C CYS A 147 31.23 -0.78 0.94
N GLY A 148 30.01 -0.81 1.49
CA GLY A 148 28.82 -1.29 0.81
C GLY A 148 28.74 -2.81 0.58
N LYS A 149 29.73 -3.58 1.08
CA LYS A 149 29.70 -5.06 0.94
C LYS A 149 28.49 -5.64 1.65
N ASN A 150 27.78 -6.58 0.99
CA ASN A 150 26.68 -7.29 1.62
C ASN A 150 27.20 -8.25 2.70
N LEU A 151 26.90 -7.94 3.94
CA LEU A 151 27.37 -8.69 5.11
C LEU A 151 26.70 -10.04 5.28
N ASN A 152 25.66 -10.33 4.53
CA ASN A 152 25.05 -11.65 4.44
C ASN A 152 25.90 -12.64 3.62
N GLN A 153 26.76 -12.12 2.74
CA GLN A 153 27.64 -12.92 1.87
C GLN A 153 29.05 -13.09 2.43
N GLY A 154 29.35 -12.41 3.54
CA GLY A 154 30.65 -12.51 4.21
C GLY A 154 31.04 -11.21 4.91
N GLN A 155 31.98 -11.30 5.84
CA GLN A 155 32.51 -10.14 6.54
C GLN A 155 33.41 -9.30 5.63
N CYS A 156 33.59 -8.04 5.97
CA CYS A 156 34.59 -7.13 5.39
C CYS A 156 35.63 -6.77 6.46
N ASP A 157 36.77 -6.31 6.01
CA ASP A 157 37.89 -5.92 6.91
C ASP A 157 37.81 -4.44 7.35
N CYS A 158 36.65 -3.81 7.19
CA CYS A 158 36.43 -2.42 7.57
C CYS A 158 36.33 -2.29 9.09
N ASP A 159 37.09 -1.40 9.69
CA ASP A 159 36.88 -0.99 11.07
C ASP A 159 35.62 -0.13 11.20
N LEU A 160 34.62 -0.62 11.93
CA LEU A 160 33.33 0.05 12.16
C LEU A 160 33.29 0.82 13.49
N HIS A 161 34.39 0.81 14.26
CA HIS A 161 34.46 1.40 15.61
C HIS A 161 34.82 2.89 15.64
N GLU A 162 34.88 3.58 14.50
CA GLU A 162 35.07 5.02 14.51
C GLU A 162 33.86 5.72 15.14
N VAL A 163 34.05 6.22 16.34
CA VAL A 163 33.06 7.03 17.06
C VAL A 163 33.06 8.44 16.47
N ASP A 164 31.89 8.95 16.06
CA ASP A 164 31.74 10.36 15.66
C ASP A 164 32.28 11.24 16.81
N PRO A 165 33.25 12.15 16.56
CA PRO A 165 33.82 13.00 17.60
C PRO A 165 32.78 13.80 18.41
N ARG A 166 31.65 14.15 17.78
CA ARG A 166 30.54 14.85 18.44
C ARG A 166 29.80 13.99 19.46
N LEU A 167 29.84 12.66 19.30
CA LEU A 167 29.20 11.68 20.19
C LEU A 167 30.20 11.04 21.16
N ALA A 168 31.49 11.36 21.10
CA ALA A 168 32.52 10.81 21.93
C ALA A 168 32.26 11.01 23.46
N ILE A 169 31.55 12.08 23.83
CA ILE A 169 31.15 12.37 25.20
C ILE A 169 30.22 11.29 25.78
N LEU A 170 29.44 10.61 24.92
CA LEU A 170 28.52 9.54 25.34
C LEU A 170 29.26 8.26 25.76
N ALA A 171 30.49 8.07 25.35
CA ALA A 171 31.33 6.94 25.80
C ALA A 171 31.54 6.96 27.33
N LYS A 172 31.57 8.13 27.96
CA LYS A 172 31.72 8.30 29.40
C LYS A 172 30.51 7.75 30.19
N LEU A 173 29.33 7.66 29.56
CA LEU A 173 28.12 7.09 30.20
C LEU A 173 28.23 5.57 30.40
N LYS A 174 28.97 4.87 29.51
CA LYS A 174 29.21 3.42 29.67
C LYS A 174 30.13 3.08 30.84
N GLU A 175 31.04 3.97 31.17
CA GLU A 175 32.00 3.75 32.27
C GLU A 175 31.36 3.92 33.67
N THR A 176 30.15 4.55 33.74
CA THR A 176 29.43 4.80 34.98
C THR A 176 28.46 3.71 35.39
N GLU A 177 28.16 2.73 34.52
CA GLU A 177 27.24 1.62 34.82
C GLU A 177 27.93 0.36 35.40
N GLU A 178 29.23 0.36 35.53
CA GLU A 178 30.04 -0.78 36.10
C GLU A 178 30.42 -0.59 37.60
N VAL A 179 29.61 0.13 38.39
CA VAL A 179 29.83 0.26 39.83
C VAL A 179 28.66 -0.30 40.62
#